data_beabfb2c563eef3f2cee17527384a454
#
_entry.id   beabfb2c563eef3f2cee17527384a454
#
_cell.length_a   1.000
_cell.length_b   1.000
_cell.length_c   1.000
_cell.angle_alpha   90.00
_cell.angle_beta   90.00
_cell.angle_gamma   90.00
#
_symmetry.space_group_name_H-M   'P 1'
#
loop_
_entity.id
_entity.type
_entity.pdbx_description
1 polymer ?
#
loop_
_entity_poly.entity_id
_entity_poly.type
_entity_poly.pdbx_seq_one_letter_code
_entity_poly.pdbx_strand_id
1 'polypeptide(L)'
;MKLTMVASPPTDRRLRTLKQLGADFAVHYDMAGLPDDFEALRAIRAHYETFGLPWKVAESGPAIDRIVLGKEGAAEQIEQYKRIVGHLGKLGVEVVAYNFMPQVTEDAMVVRTSFDARTRGGARTSGFRRSEL
;
A
#
# COMPACT_ATOMS: atom_id res chain seq x y z
N MET A 1 14.76 -15.15 10.71
CA MET A 1 13.81 -14.68 9.65
C MET A 1 12.59 -14.16 10.37
N LYS A 2 12.05 -13.00 9.97
CA LYS A 2 10.80 -12.46 10.53
C LYS A 2 9.67 -12.70 9.54
N LEU A 3 8.49 -13.04 10.04
CA LEU A 3 7.30 -13.29 9.24
C LEU A 3 6.32 -12.13 9.37
N THR A 4 5.73 -11.73 8.26
CA THR A 4 4.65 -10.75 8.27
C THR A 4 3.68 -10.97 7.11
N MET A 5 2.54 -10.29 7.19
CA MET A 5 1.52 -10.24 6.14
C MET A 5 0.88 -8.86 6.12
N VAL A 6 0.24 -8.52 5.02
CA VAL A 6 -0.55 -7.27 4.92
C VAL A 6 -1.67 -7.27 5.96
N ALA A 7 -1.65 -6.26 6.81
CA ALA A 7 -2.56 -6.10 7.94
C ALA A 7 -3.82 -5.24 7.61
N SER A 8 -3.98 -4.82 6.36
CA SER A 8 -5.08 -3.94 5.95
C SER A 8 -6.27 -4.71 5.33
N PRO A 9 -7.49 -4.26 5.55
CA PRO A 9 -7.87 -3.23 6.53
C PRO A 9 -7.56 -3.69 7.96
N PRO A 10 -7.10 -2.79 8.85
CA PRO A 10 -6.59 -3.15 10.19
C PRO A 10 -7.73 -3.40 11.19
N THR A 11 -8.64 -4.32 10.87
CA THR A 11 -9.69 -4.73 11.79
C THR A 11 -9.13 -5.56 12.94
N ASP A 12 -9.72 -5.46 14.12
CA ASP A 12 -9.35 -6.25 15.31
C ASP A 12 -9.24 -7.75 15.01
N ARG A 13 -10.22 -8.28 14.27
CA ARG A 13 -10.23 -9.70 13.90
C ARG A 13 -8.99 -10.06 13.08
N ARG A 14 -8.66 -9.25 12.07
CA ARG A 14 -7.49 -9.50 11.22
C ARG A 14 -6.20 -9.41 12.02
N LEU A 15 -6.04 -8.40 12.85
CA LEU A 15 -4.83 -8.21 13.64
C LEU A 15 -4.62 -9.33 14.66
N ARG A 16 -5.68 -9.79 15.33
CA ARG A 16 -5.62 -10.97 16.20
C ARG A 16 -5.23 -12.23 15.43
N THR A 17 -5.81 -12.45 14.25
CA THR A 17 -5.46 -13.59 13.40
C THR A 17 -3.98 -13.53 12.98
N LEU A 18 -3.48 -12.38 12.53
CA LEU A 18 -2.07 -12.23 12.19
C LEU A 18 -1.15 -12.57 13.37
N LYS A 19 -1.50 -12.08 14.56
CA LYS A 19 -0.73 -12.39 15.78
C LYS A 19 -0.75 -13.86 16.12
N GLN A 20 -1.89 -14.53 16.00
CA GLN A 20 -2.03 -15.98 16.22
C GLN A 20 -1.22 -16.80 15.21
N LEU A 21 -1.10 -16.31 13.97
CA LEU A 21 -0.27 -16.93 12.91
C LEU A 21 1.23 -16.68 13.11
N GLY A 22 1.63 -15.93 14.14
CA GLY A 22 3.04 -15.68 14.46
C GLY A 22 3.66 -14.52 13.68
N ALA A 23 2.85 -13.56 13.19
CA ALA A 23 3.40 -12.36 12.57
C ALA A 23 4.22 -11.54 13.57
N ASP A 24 5.41 -11.11 13.14
CA ASP A 24 6.34 -10.32 13.93
C ASP A 24 6.01 -8.81 13.94
N PHE A 25 5.41 -8.32 12.84
CA PHE A 25 5.09 -6.90 12.64
C PHE A 25 3.96 -6.71 11.62
N ALA A 26 3.42 -5.48 11.55
CA ALA A 26 2.40 -5.12 10.59
C ALA A 26 3.00 -4.54 9.30
N VAL A 27 2.41 -4.91 8.17
CA VAL A 27 2.51 -4.21 6.88
C VAL A 27 1.20 -3.47 6.67
N HIS A 28 1.25 -2.14 6.66
CA HIS A 28 0.08 -1.31 6.35
C HIS A 28 -0.02 -1.10 4.84
N TYR A 29 -1.21 -1.34 4.29
CA TYR A 29 -1.54 -1.09 2.90
C TYR A 29 -2.81 -0.23 2.84
N ASP A 30 -2.77 0.86 2.11
CA ASP A 30 -3.94 1.68 1.83
C ASP A 30 -3.91 2.16 0.38
N MET A 31 -4.95 1.83 -0.39
CA MET A 31 -5.09 2.26 -1.78
C MET A 31 -5.31 3.77 -1.91
N ALA A 32 -5.92 4.40 -0.92
CA ALA A 32 -6.14 5.84 -0.88
C ALA A 32 -4.86 6.64 -0.56
N GLY A 33 -3.78 5.93 -0.17
CA GLY A 33 -2.54 6.53 0.30
C GLY A 33 -2.57 6.87 1.79
N LEU A 34 -1.39 7.22 2.31
CA LEU A 34 -1.23 7.57 3.72
C LEU A 34 -1.61 9.03 3.98
N PRO A 35 -2.22 9.35 5.13
CA PRO A 35 -2.51 10.73 5.51
C PRO A 35 -1.22 11.55 5.70
N ASP A 36 -1.26 12.85 5.38
CA ASP A 36 -0.14 13.80 5.60
C ASP A 36 -0.06 14.29 7.06
N ASP A 37 -1.02 13.92 7.89
CA ASP A 37 -1.07 14.29 9.29
C ASP A 37 -0.31 13.31 10.17
N PHE A 38 0.62 13.84 10.99
CA PHE A 38 1.45 13.02 11.88
C PHE A 38 0.65 12.30 12.96
N GLU A 39 -0.37 12.95 13.52
CA GLU A 39 -1.20 12.35 14.57
C GLU A 39 -2.09 11.23 14.01
N ALA A 40 -2.58 11.38 12.78
CA ALA A 40 -3.31 10.31 12.10
C ALA A 40 -2.39 9.08 11.87
N LEU A 41 -1.16 9.29 11.41
CA LEU A 41 -0.18 8.21 11.27
C LEU A 41 0.19 7.59 12.62
N ARG A 42 0.33 8.40 13.67
CA ARG A 42 0.57 7.93 15.04
C ARG A 42 -0.58 7.07 15.57
N ALA A 43 -1.82 7.45 15.27
CA ALA A 43 -3.00 6.65 15.64
C ALA A 43 -3.02 5.29 14.95
N ILE A 44 -2.66 5.22 13.65
CA ILE A 44 -2.51 3.95 12.92
C ILE A 44 -1.47 3.06 13.60
N ARG A 45 -0.30 3.62 13.93
CA ARG A 45 0.76 2.90 14.66
C ARG A 45 0.25 2.38 16.00
N ALA A 46 -0.35 3.25 16.81
CA ALA A 46 -0.85 2.89 18.14
C ALA A 46 -1.87 1.75 18.06
N HIS A 47 -2.75 1.76 17.05
CA HIS A 47 -3.71 0.67 16.85
C HIS A 47 -3.01 -0.67 16.61
N TYR A 48 -1.99 -0.75 15.75
CA TYR A 48 -1.21 -1.96 15.56
C TYR A 48 -0.50 -2.44 16.84
N GLU A 49 0.04 -1.50 17.60
CA GLU A 49 0.75 -1.79 18.85
C GLU A 49 -0.15 -2.43 19.90
N THR A 50 -1.46 -2.10 19.95
CA THR A 50 -2.41 -2.74 20.87
C THR A 50 -2.54 -4.26 20.65
N PHE A 51 -2.17 -4.75 19.47
CA PHE A 51 -2.14 -6.18 19.12
C PHE A 51 -0.73 -6.78 19.19
N GLY A 52 0.27 -6.04 19.65
CA GLY A 52 1.66 -6.47 19.68
C GLY A 52 2.26 -6.67 18.29
N LEU A 53 1.80 -5.89 17.30
CA LEU A 53 2.26 -5.89 15.91
C LEU A 53 2.86 -4.51 15.59
N PRO A 54 4.15 -4.24 15.88
CA PRO A 54 4.74 -2.95 15.54
C PRO A 54 4.64 -2.68 14.03
N TRP A 55 4.25 -1.46 13.65
CA TRP A 55 4.20 -1.07 12.25
C TRP A 55 5.60 -0.85 11.69
N LYS A 56 6.04 -1.71 10.77
CA LYS A 56 7.39 -1.66 10.21
C LYS A 56 7.45 -1.39 8.71
N VAL A 57 6.37 -1.69 7.98
CA VAL A 57 6.32 -1.54 6.53
C VAL A 57 5.05 -0.78 6.14
N ALA A 58 5.22 0.26 5.34
CA ALA A 58 4.14 0.93 4.63
C ALA A 58 4.19 0.51 3.16
N GLU A 59 3.23 -0.29 2.72
CA GLU A 59 3.06 -0.69 1.33
C GLU A 59 2.08 0.26 0.63
N SER A 60 2.29 0.54 -0.65
CA SER A 60 1.56 1.53 -1.45
C SER A 60 1.71 2.98 -0.97
N GLY A 61 2.66 3.28 -0.15
CA GLY A 61 3.19 4.59 0.23
C GLY A 61 2.24 5.79 0.15
N PRO A 62 2.80 7.01 0.20
CA PRO A 62 2.05 8.22 -0.15
C PRO A 62 1.63 8.23 -1.62
N ALA A 63 0.56 8.97 -1.96
CA ALA A 63 0.09 9.13 -3.33
C ALA A 63 1.21 9.69 -4.25
N ILE A 64 1.35 9.14 -5.46
CA ILE A 64 2.36 9.50 -6.46
C ILE A 64 1.80 9.66 -7.88
N ASP A 65 0.48 9.69 -8.03
CA ASP A 65 -0.20 9.71 -9.33
C ASP A 65 0.19 10.91 -10.19
N ARG A 66 0.29 12.12 -9.61
CA ARG A 66 0.72 13.32 -10.32
C ARG A 66 2.21 13.28 -10.67
N ILE A 67 3.03 12.71 -9.76
CA ILE A 67 4.48 12.56 -9.98
C ILE A 67 4.73 11.61 -11.16
N VAL A 68 4.09 10.46 -11.16
CA VAL A 68 4.27 9.42 -12.20
C VAL A 68 3.89 9.92 -13.57
N LEU A 69 2.85 10.77 -13.67
CA LEU A 69 2.31 11.25 -14.93
C LEU A 69 2.82 12.64 -15.32
N GLY A 70 3.65 13.28 -14.49
CA GLY A 70 4.11 14.65 -14.72
C GLY A 70 2.97 15.67 -14.78
N LYS A 71 1.88 15.45 -14.04
CA LYS A 71 0.70 16.33 -14.00
C LYS A 71 0.96 17.59 -13.18
N GLU A 72 0.12 18.59 -13.39
CA GLU A 72 0.08 19.78 -12.54
C GLU A 72 -0.06 19.39 -11.07
N GLY A 73 0.70 20.06 -10.18
CA GLY A 73 0.77 19.72 -8.77
C GLY A 73 1.73 18.57 -8.43
N ALA A 74 2.54 18.09 -9.37
CA ALA A 74 3.55 17.05 -9.10
C ALA A 74 4.61 17.52 -8.10
N ALA A 75 5.01 18.80 -8.16
CA ALA A 75 6.00 19.38 -7.23
C ALA A 75 5.47 19.37 -5.79
N GLU A 76 4.24 19.81 -5.59
CA GLU A 76 3.56 19.80 -4.29
C GLU A 76 3.40 18.38 -3.74
N GLN A 77 3.08 17.43 -4.63
CA GLN A 77 2.95 16.02 -4.24
C GLN A 77 4.31 15.40 -3.83
N ILE A 78 5.42 15.82 -4.47
CA ILE A 78 6.77 15.44 -4.04
C ILE A 78 7.05 15.95 -2.62
N GLU A 79 6.74 17.18 -2.32
CA GLU A 79 6.97 17.74 -0.98
C GLU A 79 6.08 17.07 0.07
N GLN A 80 4.83 16.76 -0.28
CA GLN A 80 3.94 15.96 0.58
C GLN A 80 4.52 14.55 0.82
N TYR A 81 4.99 13.89 -0.23
CA TYR A 81 5.63 12.58 -0.13
C TYR A 81 6.81 12.61 0.85
N LYS A 82 7.69 13.60 0.74
CA LYS A 82 8.85 13.77 1.63
C LYS A 82 8.42 13.96 3.09
N ARG A 83 7.38 14.76 3.35
CA ARG A 83 6.86 14.95 4.72
C ARG A 83 6.33 13.66 5.31
N ILE A 84 5.51 12.91 4.56
CA ILE A 84 4.94 11.64 5.03
C ILE A 84 6.05 10.63 5.31
N VAL A 85 7.03 10.47 4.41
CA VAL A 85 8.18 9.58 4.64
C VAL A 85 8.97 10.01 5.89
N GLY A 86 9.16 11.32 6.10
CA GLY A 86 9.77 11.83 7.32
C GLY A 86 8.98 11.51 8.58
N HIS A 87 7.64 11.59 8.52
CA HIS A 87 6.76 11.19 9.63
C HIS A 87 6.83 9.69 9.91
N LEU A 88 6.81 8.86 8.86
CA LEU A 88 6.97 7.40 9.00
C LEU A 88 8.30 7.03 9.66
N GLY A 89 9.40 7.69 9.27
CA GLY A 89 10.70 7.49 9.90
C GLY A 89 10.69 7.83 11.40
N LYS A 90 10.07 8.96 11.79
CA LYS A 90 9.90 9.33 13.22
C LYS A 90 9.06 8.32 13.99
N LEU A 91 8.12 7.65 13.32
CA LEU A 91 7.29 6.59 13.90
C LEU A 91 7.98 5.21 13.91
N GLY A 92 9.20 5.09 13.39
CA GLY A 92 9.94 3.83 13.36
C GLY A 92 9.45 2.84 12.30
N VAL A 93 8.77 3.32 11.26
CA VAL A 93 8.50 2.56 10.05
C VAL A 93 9.80 2.48 9.25
N GLU A 94 10.24 1.27 8.97
CA GLU A 94 11.58 1.02 8.42
C GLU A 94 11.61 0.95 6.90
N VAL A 95 10.47 0.58 6.29
CA VAL A 95 10.36 0.36 4.85
C VAL A 95 9.12 1.05 4.30
N VAL A 96 9.30 1.80 3.22
CA VAL A 96 8.21 2.27 2.37
C VAL A 96 8.33 1.57 1.03
N ALA A 97 7.39 0.69 0.73
CA ALA A 97 7.28 0.05 -0.58
C ALA A 97 6.35 0.89 -1.46
N TYR A 98 6.85 1.37 -2.59
CA TYR A 98 6.06 2.14 -3.54
C TYR A 98 5.86 1.36 -4.84
N ASN A 99 4.74 1.60 -5.49
CA ASN A 99 4.42 1.03 -6.78
C ASN A 99 4.50 2.11 -7.85
N PHE A 100 5.47 2.02 -8.73
CA PHE A 100 5.57 2.88 -9.91
C PHE A 100 4.88 2.19 -11.08
N MET A 101 3.54 2.12 -11.03
CA MET A 101 2.77 1.48 -12.10
C MET A 101 2.34 2.50 -13.15
N PRO A 102 2.42 2.15 -14.45
CA PRO A 102 1.90 3.03 -15.51
C PRO A 102 0.37 3.15 -15.38
N GLN A 103 -0.12 4.37 -15.43
CA GLN A 103 -1.53 4.67 -15.53
C GLN A 103 -1.88 4.78 -17.01
N VAL A 104 -2.83 3.97 -17.47
CA VAL A 104 -3.21 3.89 -18.89
C VAL A 104 -4.39 4.80 -19.21
N THR A 105 -5.22 5.13 -18.20
CA THR A 105 -6.32 6.08 -18.31
C THR A 105 -6.27 7.11 -17.19
N GLU A 106 -6.98 8.23 -17.33
CA GLU A 106 -7.03 9.27 -16.27
C GLU A 106 -7.61 8.76 -14.95
N ASP A 107 -8.50 7.78 -15.02
CA ASP A 107 -9.29 7.31 -13.88
C ASP A 107 -8.83 5.94 -13.34
N ALA A 108 -7.96 5.22 -14.04
CA ALA A 108 -7.59 3.87 -13.63
C ALA A 108 -6.18 3.47 -14.05
N MET A 109 -5.52 2.78 -13.15
CA MET A 109 -4.31 2.03 -13.42
C MET A 109 -4.68 0.70 -14.07
N VAL A 110 -4.66 0.66 -15.41
CA VAL A 110 -5.01 -0.55 -16.15
C VAL A 110 -3.78 -1.41 -16.36
N VAL A 111 -3.61 -2.40 -15.53
CA VAL A 111 -2.56 -3.43 -15.67
C VAL A 111 -3.13 -4.76 -16.16
N ARG A 112 -4.44 -4.83 -16.35
CA ARG A 112 -5.16 -6.03 -16.82
C ARG A 112 -6.36 -5.63 -17.66
N THR A 113 -6.56 -6.30 -18.78
CA THR A 113 -7.70 -6.07 -19.67
C THR A 113 -8.81 -7.11 -19.48
N SER A 114 -8.53 -8.22 -18.79
CA SER A 114 -9.50 -9.27 -18.52
C SER A 114 -9.26 -9.94 -17.17
N PHE A 115 -10.35 -10.39 -16.53
CA PHE A 115 -10.32 -11.22 -15.32
C PHE A 115 -10.80 -12.64 -15.58
N ASP A 116 -11.02 -13.01 -16.86
CA ASP A 116 -11.53 -14.29 -17.30
C ASP A 116 -10.55 -15.07 -18.18
N ALA A 117 -9.30 -14.63 -18.25
CA ALA A 117 -8.27 -15.39 -18.95
C ALA A 117 -8.14 -16.79 -18.33
N ARG A 118 -7.89 -17.79 -19.16
CA ARG A 118 -7.72 -19.16 -18.69
C ARG A 118 -6.27 -19.61 -18.78
N THR A 119 -5.77 -20.21 -17.72
CA THR A 119 -4.48 -20.89 -17.72
C THR A 119 -4.59 -22.27 -18.37
N ARG A 120 -3.42 -22.91 -18.59
CA ARG A 120 -3.36 -24.27 -19.17
C ARG A 120 -4.15 -25.30 -18.36
N GLY A 121 -4.31 -25.12 -17.05
CA GLY A 121 -5.10 -25.99 -16.18
C GLY A 121 -6.60 -25.63 -16.12
N GLY A 122 -7.08 -24.69 -16.94
CA GLY A 122 -8.45 -24.22 -16.94
C GLY A 122 -8.83 -23.24 -15.82
N ALA A 123 -7.94 -22.92 -14.92
CA ALA A 123 -8.17 -21.94 -13.87
C ALA A 123 -8.37 -20.54 -14.47
N ARG A 124 -9.29 -19.78 -13.88
CA ARG A 124 -9.52 -18.37 -14.25
C ARG A 124 -8.42 -17.50 -13.64
N THR A 125 -7.93 -16.55 -14.41
CA THR A 125 -6.91 -15.59 -13.98
C THR A 125 -7.11 -14.25 -14.66
N SER A 126 -6.40 -13.24 -14.21
CA SER A 126 -6.31 -11.97 -14.91
C SER A 126 -5.34 -12.07 -16.08
N GLY A 127 -5.61 -11.35 -17.15
CA GLY A 127 -4.78 -11.27 -18.35
C GLY A 127 -4.67 -9.86 -18.87
N PHE A 128 -3.66 -9.63 -19.71
CA PHE A 128 -3.46 -8.39 -20.44
C PHE A 128 -3.37 -8.67 -21.93
N ARG A 129 -4.18 -7.96 -22.73
CA ARG A 129 -4.12 -7.97 -24.19
C ARG A 129 -4.12 -6.55 -24.70
N ARG A 130 -3.08 -6.18 -25.43
CA ARG A 130 -2.93 -4.83 -25.98
C ARG A 130 -4.10 -4.42 -26.89
N SER A 131 -4.70 -5.37 -27.60
CA SER A 131 -5.85 -5.14 -28.48
C SER A 131 -7.17 -4.84 -27.74
N GLU A 132 -7.18 -4.96 -26.43
CA GLU A 132 -8.35 -4.71 -25.56
C GLU A 132 -8.20 -3.40 -24.74
N LEU A 133 -7.19 -2.58 -25.09
CA LEU A 133 -6.96 -1.25 -24.51
C LEU A 133 -7.81 -0.18 -25.20
#